data_50a6c74d02c9cd684c9dab53b44ccf10
#
_entry.id   50a6c74d02c9cd684c9dab53b44ccf10
#
_cell.length_a   1.000
_cell.length_b   1.000
_cell.length_c   1.000
_cell.angle_alpha   90.00
_cell.angle_beta   90.00
_cell.angle_gamma   90.00
#
_symmetry.space_group_name_H-M   'P 1'
#
loop_
_entity.id
_entity.type
_entity.pdbx_description
1 polymer ?
#
loop_
_entity_poly.entity_id
_entity_poly.type
_entity_poly.pdbx_seq_one_letter_code
_entity_poly.pdbx_strand_id
1 'polypeptide(L)'
;GILELLKELKAHDIKIALASASKNGPLLLDKMEITSYFDAIVDPASLAAGKPAPDIFLAAAKAVNIDIKEAIGIEDAAAGVAAIKASGALPVGVGTAEELGSDIALVPDTSHLSLSYLESVWKGN
;
A
#
# COMPACT_ATOMS: atom_id res chain seq x y z
N GLY A 1 -12.24 7.50 5.36
CA GLY A 1 -11.80 6.15 5.70
C GLY A 1 -10.31 5.98 5.89
N ILE A 2 -9.47 6.67 5.10
CA ILE A 2 -8.02 6.42 5.16
C ILE A 2 -7.41 6.90 6.48
N LEU A 3 -7.84 8.03 7.01
CA LEU A 3 -7.31 8.54 8.27
C LEU A 3 -7.61 7.58 9.43
N GLU A 4 -8.83 7.03 9.45
CA GLU A 4 -9.21 6.06 10.49
C GLU A 4 -8.34 4.80 10.41
N LEU A 5 -8.07 4.32 9.20
CA LEU A 5 -7.19 3.17 8.99
C LEU A 5 -5.78 3.47 9.50
N LEU A 6 -5.22 4.63 9.16
CA LEU A 6 -3.87 5.01 9.59
C LEU A 6 -3.77 5.07 11.12
N LYS A 7 -4.79 5.61 11.79
CA LYS A 7 -4.83 5.65 13.25
C LYS A 7 -4.86 4.25 13.86
N GLU A 8 -5.67 3.35 13.30
CA GLU A 8 -5.74 1.96 13.78
C GLU A 8 -4.39 1.24 13.63
N LEU A 9 -3.76 1.40 12.48
CA LEU A 9 -2.48 0.75 12.21
C LEU A 9 -1.40 1.23 13.18
N LYS A 10 -1.34 2.54 13.44
CA LYS A 10 -0.38 3.10 14.39
C LYS A 10 -0.64 2.61 15.82
N ALA A 11 -1.90 2.52 16.22
CA ALA A 11 -2.28 2.05 17.55
C ALA A 11 -1.83 0.59 17.79
N HIS A 12 -1.66 -0.19 16.73
CA HIS A 12 -1.24 -1.60 16.80
C HIS A 12 0.23 -1.80 16.39
N ASP A 13 1.02 -0.74 16.34
CA ASP A 13 2.46 -0.80 15.99
C ASP A 13 2.74 -1.38 14.60
N ILE A 14 1.83 -1.21 13.67
CA ILE A 14 2.02 -1.68 12.29
C ILE A 14 2.74 -0.59 11.49
N LYS A 15 3.81 -0.97 10.80
CA LYS A 15 4.57 -0.04 9.97
C LYS A 15 3.81 0.34 8.72
N ILE A 16 3.88 1.62 8.34
CA ILE A 16 3.17 2.19 7.21
C ILE A 16 4.18 2.88 6.30
N ALA A 17 4.16 2.54 5.02
CA ALA A 17 5.02 3.20 4.03
C ALA A 17 4.19 3.67 2.84
N LEU A 18 4.57 4.80 2.27
CA LEU A 18 3.98 5.30 1.04
C LEU A 18 4.83 4.86 -0.15
N ALA A 19 4.21 4.16 -1.09
CA ALA A 19 4.84 3.67 -2.31
C ALA A 19 4.17 4.34 -3.53
N SER A 20 4.27 5.67 -3.62
CA SER A 20 3.65 6.45 -4.68
C SER A 20 4.61 6.69 -5.83
N ALA A 21 4.14 6.47 -7.07
CA ALA A 21 4.88 6.82 -8.27
C ALA A 21 4.85 8.33 -8.55
N SER A 22 3.99 9.08 -7.86
CA SER A 22 3.86 10.53 -8.03
C SER A 22 4.87 11.28 -7.16
N LYS A 23 5.57 12.23 -7.75
CA LYS A 23 6.46 13.14 -7.01
C LYS A 23 5.69 14.06 -6.07
N ASN A 24 4.38 14.20 -6.28
CA ASN A 24 3.52 15.05 -5.46
C ASN A 24 2.94 14.32 -4.23
N GLY A 25 3.22 13.03 -4.07
CA GLY A 25 2.73 12.24 -2.94
C GLY A 25 3.02 12.87 -1.59
N PRO A 26 4.29 13.21 -1.27
CA PRO A 26 4.62 13.85 0.02
C PRO A 26 3.89 15.16 0.25
N LEU A 27 3.76 15.99 -0.78
CA LEU A 27 3.04 17.26 -0.68
C LEU A 27 1.55 17.05 -0.40
N LEU A 28 0.94 16.05 -1.03
CA LEU A 28 -0.47 15.72 -0.77
C LEU A 28 -0.68 15.24 0.66
N LEU A 29 0.24 14.42 1.19
CA LEU A 29 0.17 13.95 2.57
C LEU A 29 0.27 15.12 3.55
N ASP A 30 1.14 16.08 3.28
CA ASP A 30 1.29 17.28 4.09
C ASP A 30 0.00 18.11 4.11
N LYS A 31 -0.61 18.31 2.95
CA LYS A 31 -1.87 19.04 2.84
C LYS A 31 -3.02 18.35 3.56
N MET A 32 -3.01 17.02 3.60
CA MET A 32 -4.01 16.23 4.32
C MET A 32 -3.66 16.04 5.80
N GLU A 33 -2.51 16.54 6.23
CA GLU A 33 -2.03 16.43 7.62
C GLU A 33 -1.88 14.99 8.10
N ILE A 34 -1.50 14.06 7.20
CA ILE A 34 -1.35 12.64 7.52
C ILE A 34 0.08 12.12 7.38
N THR A 35 1.02 12.99 7.03
CA THR A 35 2.44 12.60 6.83
C THR A 35 3.01 11.87 8.04
N SER A 36 2.66 12.31 9.25
CA SER A 36 3.20 11.73 10.49
C SER A 36 2.82 10.28 10.73
N TYR A 37 1.79 9.77 10.04
CA TYR A 37 1.39 8.36 10.17
C TYR A 37 2.28 7.42 9.37
N PHE A 38 3.08 7.95 8.44
CA PHE A 38 3.95 7.13 7.60
C PHE A 38 5.33 6.98 8.22
N ASP A 39 5.79 5.74 8.35
CA ASP A 39 7.14 5.42 8.84
C ASP A 39 8.20 5.64 7.78
N ALA A 40 7.83 5.56 6.50
CA ALA A 40 8.69 5.84 5.38
C ALA A 40 7.89 6.32 4.17
N ILE A 41 8.51 7.13 3.34
CA ILE A 41 7.97 7.59 2.06
C ILE A 41 9.04 7.31 1.01
N VAL A 42 8.72 6.46 0.03
CA VAL A 42 9.67 6.11 -1.02
C VAL A 42 9.70 7.20 -2.08
N ASP A 43 10.90 7.68 -2.40
CA ASP A 43 11.10 8.61 -3.52
C ASP A 43 11.13 7.82 -4.83
N PRO A 44 10.16 8.01 -5.74
CA PRO A 44 10.15 7.28 -7.01
C PRO A 44 11.38 7.55 -7.87
N ALA A 45 12.04 8.69 -7.71
CA ALA A 45 13.25 9.03 -8.45
C ALA A 45 14.47 8.19 -8.05
N SER A 46 14.42 7.54 -6.86
CA SER A 46 15.52 6.70 -6.38
C SER A 46 15.48 5.28 -6.97
N LEU A 47 14.46 4.94 -7.74
CA LEU A 47 14.22 3.57 -8.22
C LEU A 47 14.76 3.37 -9.63
N ALA A 48 15.25 2.14 -9.90
CA ALA A 48 15.69 1.74 -11.23
C ALA A 48 14.52 1.60 -12.21
N ALA A 49 13.36 1.13 -11.72
CA ALA A 49 12.17 0.93 -12.55
C ALA A 49 10.90 1.30 -11.77
N GLY A 50 9.94 1.88 -12.47
CA GLY A 50 8.62 2.18 -11.92
C GLY A 50 7.63 1.03 -12.10
N LYS A 51 6.41 1.20 -11.58
CA LYS A 51 5.33 0.24 -11.75
C LYS A 51 5.11 -0.06 -13.24
N PRO A 52 4.87 -1.30 -13.65
CA PRO A 52 4.51 -2.48 -12.84
C PRO A 52 5.69 -3.27 -12.25
N ALA A 53 6.92 -2.75 -12.33
CA ALA A 53 8.04 -3.40 -11.67
C ALA A 53 7.87 -3.33 -10.14
N PRO A 54 8.39 -4.34 -9.39
CA PRO A 54 8.16 -4.42 -7.94
C PRO A 54 9.02 -3.47 -7.11
N ASP A 55 9.93 -2.72 -7.73
CA ASP A 55 10.97 -1.94 -7.06
C ASP A 55 10.44 -1.05 -5.94
N ILE A 56 9.33 -0.32 -6.18
CA ILE A 56 8.81 0.65 -5.22
C ILE A 56 8.30 -0.05 -3.95
N PHE A 57 7.65 -1.21 -4.08
CA PHE A 57 7.14 -1.95 -2.92
C PHE A 57 8.26 -2.63 -2.16
N LEU A 58 9.27 -3.15 -2.85
CA LEU A 58 10.45 -3.72 -2.21
C LEU A 58 11.22 -2.64 -1.43
N ALA A 59 11.37 -1.45 -2.02
CA ALA A 59 12.01 -0.32 -1.34
C ALA A 59 11.22 0.14 -0.12
N ALA A 60 9.89 0.16 -0.21
CA ALA A 60 9.02 0.53 0.91
C ALA A 60 9.19 -0.43 2.10
N ALA A 61 9.15 -1.72 1.85
CA ALA A 61 9.32 -2.73 2.90
C ALA A 61 10.71 -2.63 3.54
N LYS A 62 11.74 -2.45 2.73
CA LYS A 62 13.11 -2.28 3.22
C LYS A 62 13.25 -1.03 4.09
N ALA A 63 12.62 0.07 3.69
CA ALA A 63 12.70 1.34 4.41
C ALA A 63 12.11 1.24 5.82
N VAL A 64 11.12 0.36 6.03
CA VAL A 64 10.52 0.13 7.35
C VAL A 64 11.04 -1.16 8.00
N ASN A 65 12.04 -1.80 7.41
CA ASN A 65 12.71 -3.00 7.92
C ASN A 65 11.77 -4.19 8.12
N ILE A 66 10.88 -4.41 7.15
CA ILE A 66 9.92 -5.51 7.15
C ILE A 66 10.18 -6.39 5.94
N ASP A 67 10.06 -7.72 6.11
CA ASP A 67 10.13 -8.65 4.97
C ASP A 67 8.90 -8.43 4.07
N ILE A 68 9.14 -8.32 2.77
CA ILE A 68 8.05 -8.06 1.81
C ILE A 68 6.96 -9.14 1.88
N LYS A 69 7.30 -10.36 2.24
CA LYS A 69 6.33 -11.46 2.39
C LYS A 69 5.40 -11.28 3.58
N GLU A 70 5.74 -10.38 4.50
CA GLU A 70 4.93 -10.03 5.67
C GLU A 70 4.14 -8.73 5.45
N ALA A 71 4.13 -8.21 4.23
CA ALA A 71 3.51 -6.93 3.91
C ALA A 71 2.23 -7.11 3.11
N ILE A 72 1.32 -6.15 3.29
CA ILE A 72 0.13 -5.98 2.44
C ILE A 72 0.35 -4.71 1.62
N GLY A 73 0.18 -4.81 0.30
CA GLY A 73 0.18 -3.66 -0.59
C GLY A 73 -1.26 -3.27 -0.95
N ILE A 74 -1.57 -1.99 -0.84
CA ILE A 74 -2.90 -1.46 -1.17
C ILE A 74 -2.75 -0.54 -2.37
N GLU A 75 -3.56 -0.76 -3.41
CA GLU A 75 -3.40 -0.06 -4.68
C GLU A 75 -4.74 0.09 -5.41
N ASP A 76 -4.89 1.18 -6.15
CA ASP A 76 -6.09 1.47 -6.95
C ASP A 76 -5.86 1.38 -8.47
N ALA A 77 -4.63 1.14 -8.89
CA ALA A 77 -4.28 1.04 -10.31
C ALA A 77 -3.76 -0.35 -10.67
N ALA A 78 -4.09 -0.80 -11.88
CA ALA A 78 -3.69 -2.13 -12.37
C ALA A 78 -2.16 -2.31 -12.37
N ALA A 79 -1.40 -1.30 -12.78
CA ALA A 79 0.06 -1.37 -12.77
C ALA A 79 0.61 -1.51 -11.36
N GLY A 80 -0.02 -0.84 -10.37
CA GLY A 80 0.37 -0.96 -8.97
C GLY A 80 0.06 -2.34 -8.41
N VAL A 81 -1.10 -2.92 -8.75
CA VAL A 81 -1.44 -4.29 -8.34
C VAL A 81 -0.43 -5.30 -8.91
N ALA A 82 -0.06 -5.13 -10.19
CA ALA A 82 0.96 -6.00 -10.80
C ALA A 82 2.30 -5.88 -10.08
N ALA A 83 2.69 -4.67 -9.68
CA ALA A 83 3.93 -4.44 -8.93
C ALA A 83 3.89 -5.11 -7.55
N ILE A 84 2.77 -5.06 -6.85
CA ILE A 84 2.60 -5.74 -5.55
C ILE A 84 2.76 -7.24 -5.72
N LYS A 85 2.08 -7.84 -6.69
CA LYS A 85 2.21 -9.28 -6.97
C LYS A 85 3.64 -9.66 -7.28
N ALA A 86 4.32 -8.89 -8.11
CA ALA A 86 5.72 -9.15 -8.48
C ALA A 86 6.66 -9.04 -7.28
N SER A 87 6.33 -8.21 -6.29
CA SER A 87 7.15 -8.03 -5.09
C SER A 87 7.06 -9.19 -4.10
N GLY A 88 5.96 -9.93 -4.12
CA GLY A 88 5.68 -10.97 -3.14
C GLY A 88 4.81 -10.53 -1.98
N ALA A 89 4.41 -9.27 -1.91
CA ALA A 89 3.45 -8.78 -0.92
C ALA A 89 2.04 -9.26 -1.26
N LEU A 90 1.15 -9.25 -0.27
CA LEU A 90 -0.26 -9.59 -0.46
C LEU A 90 -1.01 -8.38 -1.02
N PRO A 91 -1.62 -8.48 -2.21
CA PRO A 91 -2.30 -7.34 -2.80
C PRO A 91 -3.73 -7.16 -2.29
N VAL A 92 -4.12 -5.92 -2.04
CA VAL A 92 -5.49 -5.50 -1.81
C VAL A 92 -5.80 -4.36 -2.77
N GLY A 93 -6.79 -4.54 -3.62
CA GLY A 93 -7.17 -3.54 -4.61
C GLY A 93 -8.34 -2.68 -4.14
N VAL A 94 -8.28 -1.40 -4.47
CA VAL A 94 -9.40 -0.46 -4.26
C VAL A 94 -9.97 -0.14 -5.64
N GLY A 95 -11.11 -0.73 -5.97
CA GLY A 95 -11.73 -0.59 -7.28
C GLY A 95 -12.50 -1.83 -7.68
N THR A 96 -12.63 -2.05 -8.98
CA THR A 96 -13.43 -3.15 -9.53
C THR A 96 -12.57 -4.30 -10.05
N ALA A 97 -13.18 -5.49 -10.13
CA ALA A 97 -12.52 -6.65 -10.71
C ALA A 97 -12.19 -6.46 -12.20
N GLU A 98 -13.00 -5.67 -12.91
CA GLU A 98 -12.75 -5.34 -14.32
C GLU A 98 -11.43 -4.60 -14.52
N GLU A 99 -11.10 -3.69 -13.60
CA GLU A 99 -9.89 -2.89 -13.66
C GLU A 99 -8.68 -3.59 -13.04
N LEU A 100 -8.87 -4.30 -11.93
CA LEU A 100 -7.77 -4.79 -11.10
C LEU A 100 -7.61 -6.31 -11.09
N GLY A 101 -8.55 -7.04 -11.69
CA GLY A 101 -8.55 -8.50 -11.69
C GLY A 101 -9.37 -9.06 -10.54
N SER A 102 -9.88 -10.28 -10.72
CA SER A 102 -10.74 -10.96 -9.75
C SER A 102 -9.99 -11.92 -8.82
N ASP A 103 -8.68 -11.99 -8.96
CA ASP A 103 -7.81 -12.92 -8.23
C ASP A 103 -7.22 -12.33 -6.95
N ILE A 104 -7.60 -11.12 -6.58
CA ILE A 104 -7.13 -10.44 -5.38
C ILE A 104 -8.30 -9.97 -4.52
N ALA A 105 -8.02 -9.62 -3.27
CA ALA A 105 -9.01 -8.99 -2.40
C ALA A 105 -9.33 -7.58 -2.92
N LEU A 106 -10.62 -7.26 -3.04
CA LEU A 106 -11.07 -5.98 -3.58
C LEU A 106 -12.05 -5.31 -2.64
N VAL A 107 -11.94 -3.99 -2.53
CA VAL A 107 -12.94 -3.15 -1.87
C VAL A 107 -13.34 -2.03 -2.85
N PRO A 108 -14.61 -1.56 -2.82
CA PRO A 108 -15.06 -0.55 -3.78
C PRO A 108 -14.43 0.83 -3.54
N ASP A 109 -14.10 1.14 -2.28
CA ASP A 109 -13.47 2.41 -1.91
C ASP A 109 -12.73 2.28 -0.58
N THR A 110 -12.00 3.32 -0.20
CA THR A 110 -11.16 3.29 1.01
C THR A 110 -11.96 3.23 2.32
N SER A 111 -13.25 3.55 2.31
CA SER A 111 -14.06 3.46 3.52
C SER A 111 -14.26 2.03 4.01
N HIS A 112 -14.03 1.04 3.16
CA HIS A 112 -14.08 -0.38 3.49
C HIS A 112 -12.77 -0.92 4.04
N LEU A 113 -11.70 -0.12 4.02
CA LEU A 113 -10.41 -0.53 4.56
C LEU A 113 -10.40 -0.33 6.08
N SER A 114 -10.09 -1.38 6.82
CA SER A 114 -9.93 -1.34 8.27
C SER A 114 -8.88 -2.36 8.66
N LEU A 115 -8.33 -2.23 9.87
CA LEU A 115 -7.40 -3.23 10.38
C LEU A 115 -8.06 -4.62 10.42
N SER A 116 -9.30 -4.68 10.86
CA SER A 116 -10.07 -5.94 10.91
C SER A 116 -10.20 -6.59 9.53
N TYR A 117 -10.50 -5.79 8.50
CA TYR A 117 -10.57 -6.27 7.12
C TYR A 117 -9.21 -6.81 6.65
N LEU A 118 -8.14 -6.06 6.87
CA LEU A 118 -6.80 -6.47 6.45
C LEU A 118 -6.35 -7.75 7.16
N GLU A 119 -6.67 -7.90 8.44
CA GLU A 119 -6.39 -9.13 9.18
C GLU A 119 -7.14 -10.32 8.58
N SER A 120 -8.41 -10.13 8.19
CA SER A 120 -9.19 -11.19 7.57
C SER A 120 -8.63 -11.63 6.22
N VAL A 121 -8.15 -10.69 5.42
CA VAL A 121 -7.49 -10.98 4.14
C VAL A 121 -6.19 -11.76 4.38
N TRP A 122 -5.41 -11.33 5.35
CA TRP A 122 -4.14 -11.97 5.71
C TRP A 122 -4.35 -13.42 6.14
N LYS A 123 -5.32 -13.67 7.00
CA LYS A 123 -5.63 -15.01 7.52
C LYS A 123 -6.21 -15.93 6.45
N GLY A 124 -6.93 -15.37 5.47
CA GLY A 124 -7.51 -16.13 4.37
C GLY A 124 -6.55 -16.44 3.23
N ASN A 125 -5.35 -15.91 3.31
CA ASN A 125 -4.34 -16.05 2.28
C ASN A 125 -3.65 -17.43 2.32
#